data_6c7c5a78772cb42fe52f33cf2944dbce
#
_entry.id   6c7c5a78772cb42fe52f33cf2944dbce
#
_cell.length_a   1.000
_cell.length_b   1.000
_cell.length_c   1.000
_cell.angle_alpha   90.00
_cell.angle_beta   90.00
_cell.angle_gamma   90.00
#
_symmetry.space_group_name_H-M   'P 1'
#
loop_
_entity.id
_entity.type
_entity.pdbx_description
1 polymer ?
#
loop_
_entity_poly.entity_id
_entity_poly.type
_entity_poly.pdbx_seq_one_letter_code
_entity_poly.pdbx_strand_id
1 'polypeptide(L)'
;MSSVQNIRCNNHAWITESRNPASHGLDNKPVEEILHIINAEDKKVPEAVGQAIDQIALAVEAFVTSYRRGGRIFYVGAGTSGRLGIIDAAECPPTFGVPPERIQGILAGGMNAFFKAEESYEDDRDGGRRLIEERKMTEKDLIVGISASGETPFVLGLIEAAKQRNIRTIGITNNPESALARSVEIPIVVVVGPEVIAGSTRMKAGTAQKLVLNMLSTTAMVRLSKVYDLSLIHI
;
A
#
# COMPACT_ATOMS: atom_id res chain seq x y z
N MET A 1 19.44 1.49 -37.20
CA MET A 1 18.69 0.21 -37.10
C MET A 1 18.80 -0.21 -35.64
N SER A 2 17.83 0.15 -34.84
CA SER A 2 17.79 -0.09 -33.40
C SER A 2 17.00 -1.37 -33.11
N SER A 3 17.63 -2.24 -32.35
CA SER A 3 17.07 -3.50 -31.87
C SER A 3 15.91 -3.25 -30.90
N VAL A 4 14.70 -3.48 -31.39
CA VAL A 4 13.51 -3.61 -30.53
C VAL A 4 13.65 -4.94 -29.79
N GLN A 5 14.00 -4.90 -28.53
CA GLN A 5 14.01 -6.07 -27.67
C GLN A 5 12.59 -6.64 -27.56
N ASN A 6 12.45 -7.90 -27.92
CA ASN A 6 11.25 -8.71 -27.72
C ASN A 6 10.89 -8.79 -26.23
N ILE A 7 9.92 -8.01 -25.80
CA ILE A 7 9.26 -8.21 -24.52
C ILE A 7 8.41 -9.47 -24.65
N ARG A 8 8.86 -10.55 -24.06
CA ARG A 8 8.05 -11.80 -23.95
C ARG A 8 6.80 -11.48 -23.14
N CYS A 9 5.66 -11.46 -23.80
CA CYS A 9 4.34 -11.45 -23.16
C CYS A 9 4.15 -12.79 -22.42
N ASN A 10 4.45 -12.81 -21.13
CA ASN A 10 3.89 -13.81 -20.24
C ASN A 10 2.38 -13.52 -20.12
N ASN A 11 1.53 -14.51 -20.36
CA ASN A 11 0.05 -14.43 -20.48
C ASN A 11 -0.68 -14.13 -19.15
N HIS A 12 -0.07 -13.45 -18.18
CA HIS A 12 -0.71 -12.84 -17.03
C HIS A 12 -0.47 -11.33 -17.10
N ALA A 13 -1.26 -10.66 -17.95
CA ALA A 13 -1.25 -9.19 -17.94
C ALA A 13 -1.82 -8.71 -16.60
N TRP A 14 -0.98 -8.13 -15.76
CA TRP A 14 -1.40 -7.47 -14.53
C TRP A 14 -2.49 -6.45 -14.83
N ILE A 15 -3.56 -6.42 -14.04
CA ILE A 15 -4.66 -5.45 -14.21
C ILE A 15 -4.11 -4.02 -14.22
N THR A 16 -3.11 -3.73 -13.38
CA THR A 16 -2.44 -2.44 -13.29
C THR A 16 -1.69 -2.03 -14.55
N GLU A 17 -1.23 -3.00 -15.36
CA GLU A 17 -0.47 -2.78 -16.61
C GLU A 17 -1.37 -2.83 -17.86
N SER A 18 -2.64 -3.16 -17.68
CA SER A 18 -3.59 -3.26 -18.78
C SER A 18 -3.98 -1.87 -19.30
N ARG A 19 -4.34 -1.80 -20.57
CA ARG A 19 -4.87 -0.57 -21.18
C ARG A 19 -6.30 -0.34 -20.75
N ASN A 20 -6.62 0.88 -20.32
CA ASN A 20 -7.98 1.26 -19.99
C ASN A 20 -8.74 1.66 -21.27
N PRO A 21 -9.83 0.96 -21.61
CA PRO A 21 -10.62 1.28 -22.81
C PRO A 21 -11.18 2.71 -22.80
N ALA A 22 -11.49 3.27 -21.60
CA ALA A 22 -12.01 4.63 -21.47
C ALA A 22 -10.98 5.71 -21.87
N SER A 23 -9.69 5.36 -21.86
CA SER A 23 -8.58 6.29 -22.19
C SER A 23 -8.13 6.22 -23.65
N HIS A 24 -8.86 5.51 -24.52
CA HIS A 24 -8.48 5.43 -25.92
C HIS A 24 -8.45 6.81 -26.57
N GLY A 25 -7.33 7.14 -27.25
CA GLY A 25 -7.14 8.42 -27.92
C GLY A 25 -7.06 9.63 -26.97
N LEU A 26 -6.65 9.42 -25.72
CA LEU A 26 -6.61 10.46 -24.67
C LEU A 26 -5.75 11.66 -25.07
N ASP A 27 -4.66 11.45 -25.80
CA ASP A 27 -3.73 12.45 -26.32
C ASP A 27 -4.35 13.43 -27.31
N ASN A 28 -5.47 13.06 -27.95
CA ASN A 28 -6.19 13.87 -28.92
C ASN A 28 -7.47 14.52 -28.36
N LYS A 29 -7.73 14.35 -27.04
CA LYS A 29 -8.95 14.85 -26.43
C LYS A 29 -8.80 16.26 -25.86
N PRO A 30 -9.87 17.07 -25.86
CA PRO A 30 -9.90 18.34 -25.14
C PRO A 30 -9.65 18.15 -23.65
N VAL A 31 -9.06 19.15 -22.98
CA VAL A 31 -8.72 19.11 -21.55
C VAL A 31 -9.93 18.72 -20.70
N GLU A 32 -11.10 19.29 -20.97
CA GLU A 32 -12.32 19.00 -20.22
C GLU A 32 -12.72 17.52 -20.32
N GLU A 33 -12.63 16.93 -21.52
CA GLU A 33 -12.93 15.52 -21.73
C GLU A 33 -11.95 14.60 -20.98
N ILE A 34 -10.66 14.94 -20.99
CA ILE A 34 -9.64 14.22 -20.21
C ILE A 34 -9.98 14.24 -18.71
N LEU A 35 -10.34 15.42 -18.18
CA LEU A 35 -10.71 15.57 -16.77
C LEU A 35 -11.97 14.77 -16.42
N HIS A 36 -12.97 14.74 -17.30
CA HIS A 36 -14.16 13.92 -17.11
C HIS A 36 -13.86 12.42 -17.10
N ILE A 37 -12.97 11.94 -17.97
CA ILE A 37 -12.54 10.55 -18.00
C ILE A 37 -11.83 10.18 -16.68
N ILE A 38 -10.87 10.99 -16.24
CA ILE A 38 -10.16 10.75 -14.97
C ILE A 38 -11.16 10.71 -13.81
N ASN A 39 -12.03 11.70 -13.69
CA ASN A 39 -13.01 11.76 -12.60
C ASN A 39 -13.99 10.58 -12.62
N ALA A 40 -14.40 10.12 -13.82
CA ALA A 40 -15.29 8.95 -13.96
C ALA A 40 -14.59 7.67 -13.50
N GLU A 41 -13.31 7.53 -13.80
CA GLU A 41 -12.49 6.39 -13.33
C GLU A 41 -12.26 6.44 -11.81
N ASP A 42 -11.96 7.62 -11.25
CA ASP A 42 -11.71 7.79 -9.82
C ASP A 42 -12.94 7.47 -8.95
N LYS A 43 -14.15 7.72 -9.46
CA LYS A 43 -15.42 7.37 -8.76
C LYS A 43 -15.57 5.88 -8.48
N LYS A 44 -14.89 5.01 -9.22
CA LYS A 44 -14.92 3.55 -9.02
C LYS A 44 -14.12 3.11 -7.78
N VAL A 45 -13.21 3.94 -7.29
CA VAL A 45 -12.27 3.56 -6.23
C VAL A 45 -12.96 3.30 -4.89
N PRO A 46 -13.86 4.16 -4.37
CA PRO A 46 -14.55 3.90 -3.11
C PRO A 46 -15.41 2.62 -3.16
N GLU A 47 -16.02 2.33 -4.30
CA GLU A 47 -16.80 1.11 -4.49
C GLU A 47 -15.90 -0.14 -4.43
N ALA A 48 -14.75 -0.09 -5.10
CA ALA A 48 -13.77 -1.19 -5.05
C ALA A 48 -13.22 -1.40 -3.63
N VAL A 49 -12.96 -0.35 -2.87
CA VAL A 49 -12.56 -0.43 -1.45
C VAL A 49 -13.68 -1.05 -0.62
N GLY A 50 -14.94 -0.71 -0.90
CA GLY A 50 -16.12 -1.29 -0.26
C GLY A 50 -16.19 -2.82 -0.36
N GLN A 51 -15.70 -3.41 -1.45
CA GLN A 51 -15.64 -4.87 -1.63
C GLN A 51 -14.57 -5.55 -0.73
N ALA A 52 -13.63 -4.79 -0.19
CA ALA A 52 -12.54 -5.31 0.66
C ALA A 52 -12.79 -5.08 2.17
N ILE A 53 -13.96 -4.62 2.59
CA ILE A 53 -14.26 -4.27 3.99
C ILE A 53 -13.99 -5.43 4.95
N ASP A 54 -14.37 -6.65 4.60
CA ASP A 54 -14.17 -7.82 5.47
C ASP A 54 -12.67 -8.08 5.73
N GLN A 55 -11.83 -7.97 4.69
CA GLN A 55 -10.39 -8.12 4.81
C GLN A 55 -9.76 -6.97 5.60
N ILE A 56 -10.25 -5.75 5.41
CA ILE A 56 -9.84 -4.58 6.18
C ILE A 56 -10.20 -4.77 7.67
N ALA A 57 -11.39 -5.30 7.98
CA ALA A 57 -11.79 -5.58 9.36
C ALA A 57 -10.87 -6.61 10.04
N LEU A 58 -10.50 -7.70 9.35
CA LEU A 58 -9.52 -8.66 9.86
C LEU A 58 -8.15 -8.01 10.11
N ALA A 59 -7.71 -7.14 9.21
CA ALA A 59 -6.47 -6.41 9.34
C ALA A 59 -6.49 -5.42 10.53
N VAL A 60 -7.62 -4.75 10.77
CA VAL A 60 -7.81 -3.90 11.96
C VAL A 60 -7.66 -4.70 13.27
N GLU A 61 -8.26 -5.88 13.34
CA GLU A 61 -8.13 -6.73 14.54
C GLU A 61 -6.67 -7.20 14.76
N ALA A 62 -5.95 -7.50 13.68
CA ALA A 62 -4.52 -7.81 13.75
C ALA A 62 -3.71 -6.61 14.24
N PHE A 63 -3.98 -5.42 13.73
CA PHE A 63 -3.36 -4.17 14.15
C PHE A 63 -3.57 -3.91 15.65
N VAL A 64 -4.84 -3.94 16.11
CA VAL A 64 -5.19 -3.74 17.52
C VAL A 64 -4.51 -4.76 18.43
N THR A 65 -4.46 -6.02 18.00
CA THR A 65 -3.82 -7.09 18.75
C THR A 65 -2.31 -6.84 18.92
N SER A 66 -1.60 -6.52 17.84
CA SER A 66 -0.16 -6.22 17.87
C SER A 66 0.11 -4.97 18.72
N TYR A 67 -0.67 -3.91 18.53
CA TYR A 67 -0.53 -2.68 19.30
C TYR A 67 -0.70 -2.91 20.81
N ARG A 68 -1.75 -3.65 21.25
CA ARG A 68 -2.00 -3.97 22.67
C ARG A 68 -0.89 -4.80 23.30
N ARG A 69 -0.22 -5.66 22.52
CA ARG A 69 0.93 -6.47 22.98
C ARG A 69 2.23 -5.66 23.11
N GLY A 70 2.20 -4.35 22.87
CA GLY A 70 3.37 -3.48 22.87
C GLY A 70 4.15 -3.51 21.56
N GLY A 71 3.65 -4.18 20.53
CA GLY A 71 4.23 -4.23 19.19
C GLY A 71 4.06 -2.91 18.43
N ARG A 72 4.83 -2.76 17.37
CA ARG A 72 4.83 -1.62 16.45
C ARG A 72 4.18 -2.04 15.13
N ILE A 73 3.68 -1.07 14.40
CA ILE A 73 3.08 -1.25 13.08
C ILE A 73 4.01 -0.63 12.05
N PHE A 74 4.38 -1.40 11.03
CA PHE A 74 5.25 -0.94 9.96
C PHE A 74 4.50 -0.94 8.63
N TYR A 75 4.27 0.24 8.06
CA TYR A 75 3.80 0.40 6.68
C TYR A 75 5.01 0.42 5.76
N VAL A 76 5.12 -0.53 4.84
CA VAL A 76 6.31 -0.69 4.02
C VAL A 76 5.94 -0.77 2.54
N GLY A 77 6.56 0.05 1.73
CA GLY A 77 6.32 0.09 0.28
C GLY A 77 7.42 0.80 -0.48
N ALA A 78 7.33 0.75 -1.80
CA ALA A 78 8.17 1.52 -2.72
C ALA A 78 7.34 2.63 -3.39
N GLY A 79 7.98 3.64 -3.95
CA GLY A 79 7.33 4.70 -4.72
C GLY A 79 6.15 5.35 -4.01
N THR A 80 5.03 5.46 -4.70
CA THR A 80 3.79 6.06 -4.16
C THR A 80 3.27 5.28 -2.95
N SER A 81 3.29 3.95 -3.00
CA SER A 81 2.79 3.09 -1.92
C SER A 81 3.53 3.35 -0.59
N GLY A 82 4.86 3.44 -0.63
CA GLY A 82 5.65 3.75 0.55
C GLY A 82 5.44 5.18 1.06
N ARG A 83 5.29 6.16 0.16
CA ARG A 83 4.97 7.55 0.54
C ARG A 83 3.63 7.66 1.25
N LEU A 84 2.60 6.96 0.76
CA LEU A 84 1.29 6.93 1.41
C LEU A 84 1.37 6.30 2.82
N GLY A 85 2.16 5.24 2.99
CA GLY A 85 2.41 4.66 4.30
C GLY A 85 3.10 5.63 5.27
N ILE A 86 4.07 6.43 4.79
CA ILE A 86 4.70 7.48 5.59
C ILE A 86 3.70 8.56 5.98
N ILE A 87 2.87 9.02 5.03
CA ILE A 87 1.87 10.07 5.28
C ILE A 87 0.89 9.62 6.37
N ASP A 88 0.29 8.43 6.26
CA ASP A 88 -0.65 7.93 7.26
C ASP A 88 0.01 7.74 8.63
N ALA A 89 1.23 7.18 8.67
CA ALA A 89 1.98 6.99 9.90
C ALA A 89 2.34 8.32 10.60
N ALA A 90 2.71 9.34 9.83
CA ALA A 90 3.09 10.65 10.34
C ALA A 90 1.92 11.41 10.97
N GLU A 91 0.70 11.18 10.50
CA GLU A 91 -0.52 11.82 11.02
C GLU A 91 -1.06 11.15 12.30
N CYS A 92 -0.66 9.92 12.61
CA CYS A 92 -1.14 9.21 13.80
C CYS A 92 -0.74 9.86 15.14
N PRO A 93 0.51 10.34 15.35
CA PRO A 93 0.89 11.01 16.57
C PRO A 93 0.10 12.31 16.86
N PRO A 94 0.00 13.28 15.94
CA PRO A 94 -0.74 14.50 16.21
C PRO A 94 -2.25 14.27 16.32
N THR A 95 -2.79 13.26 15.62
CA THR A 95 -4.22 12.97 15.59
C THR A 95 -4.68 12.20 16.82
N PHE A 96 -3.95 11.17 17.23
CA PHE A 96 -4.38 10.21 18.26
C PHE A 96 -3.52 10.22 19.53
N GLY A 97 -2.53 11.08 19.63
CA GLY A 97 -1.64 11.17 20.80
C GLY A 97 -0.82 9.90 21.02
N VAL A 98 -0.50 9.16 19.97
CA VAL A 98 0.32 7.95 20.06
C VAL A 98 1.81 8.27 19.85
N PRO A 99 2.75 7.55 20.49
CA PRO A 99 4.16 7.74 20.25
C PRO A 99 4.52 7.47 18.77
N PRO A 100 5.37 8.29 18.13
CA PRO A 100 5.69 8.17 16.70
C PRO A 100 6.39 6.84 16.34
N GLU A 101 7.05 6.21 17.30
CA GLU A 101 7.69 4.90 17.12
C GLU A 101 6.69 3.74 17.04
N ARG A 102 5.42 3.94 17.41
CA ARG A 102 4.40 2.89 17.42
C ARG A 102 3.84 2.57 16.03
N ILE A 103 3.79 3.57 15.15
CA ILE A 103 3.34 3.40 13.76
C ILE A 103 4.38 4.09 12.88
N GLN A 104 5.03 3.32 12.01
CA GLN A 104 6.16 3.79 11.21
C GLN A 104 5.93 3.52 9.73
N GLY A 105 6.15 4.52 8.89
CA GLY A 105 6.23 4.35 7.44
C GLY A 105 7.67 4.11 6.99
N ILE A 106 7.88 3.13 6.14
CA ILE A 106 9.19 2.80 5.55
C ILE A 106 9.06 2.80 4.03
N LEU A 107 9.87 3.60 3.39
CA LEU A 107 9.98 3.72 1.94
C LEU A 107 11.27 3.04 1.47
N ALA A 108 11.19 2.19 0.45
CA ALA A 108 12.37 1.68 -0.26
C ALA A 108 13.26 2.85 -0.71
N GLY A 109 14.56 2.80 -0.41
CA GLY A 109 15.50 3.90 -0.64
C GLY A 109 15.45 5.04 0.38
N GLY A 110 14.58 4.95 1.41
CA GLY A 110 14.52 5.92 2.51
C GLY A 110 14.12 7.32 2.09
N MET A 111 14.58 8.33 2.85
CA MET A 111 14.21 9.74 2.62
C MET A 111 14.68 10.29 1.27
N ASN A 112 15.77 9.78 0.70
CA ASN A 112 16.22 10.20 -0.63
C ASN A 112 15.18 9.83 -1.71
N ALA A 113 14.60 8.65 -1.62
CA ALA A 113 13.55 8.17 -2.53
C ALA A 113 12.19 8.88 -2.32
N PHE A 114 12.01 9.61 -1.22
CA PHE A 114 10.77 10.34 -0.97
C PHE A 114 10.58 11.47 -1.99
N PHE A 115 11.66 12.19 -2.31
CA PHE A 115 11.63 13.33 -3.24
C PHE A 115 11.97 12.94 -4.68
N LYS A 116 12.76 11.87 -4.88
CA LYS A 116 13.19 11.41 -6.19
C LYS A 116 12.87 9.93 -6.36
N ALA A 117 12.01 9.63 -7.34
CA ALA A 117 11.69 8.24 -7.65
C ALA A 117 12.91 7.57 -8.33
N GLU A 118 13.36 6.45 -7.78
CA GLU A 118 14.40 5.60 -8.35
C GLU A 118 13.93 4.15 -8.28
N GLU A 119 13.78 3.51 -9.44
CA GLU A 119 13.27 2.13 -9.56
C GLU A 119 14.21 1.11 -8.91
N SER A 120 15.51 1.39 -8.89
CA SER A 120 16.52 0.50 -8.29
C SER A 120 16.26 0.14 -6.82
N TYR A 121 15.60 1.01 -6.07
CA TYR A 121 15.24 0.74 -4.68
C TYR A 121 14.06 -0.24 -4.55
N GLU A 122 13.16 -0.24 -5.53
CA GLU A 122 12.03 -1.16 -5.57
C GLU A 122 12.49 -2.61 -5.76
N ASP A 123 13.58 -2.80 -6.52
CA ASP A 123 14.14 -4.10 -6.87
C ASP A 123 15.05 -4.69 -5.78
N ASP A 124 15.45 -3.92 -4.75
CA ASP A 124 16.34 -4.36 -3.67
C ASP A 124 15.63 -5.32 -2.69
N ARG A 125 15.44 -6.58 -3.12
CA ARG A 125 14.81 -7.63 -2.30
C ARG A 125 15.58 -7.88 -0.99
N ASP A 126 16.91 -7.84 -1.04
CA ASP A 126 17.74 -8.06 0.14
C ASP A 126 17.69 -6.86 1.08
N GLY A 127 17.54 -5.64 0.58
CA GLY A 127 17.24 -4.45 1.37
C GLY A 127 15.95 -4.63 2.17
N GLY A 128 14.91 -5.17 1.54
CA GLY A 128 13.68 -5.53 2.25
C GLY A 128 13.92 -6.53 3.40
N ARG A 129 14.67 -7.60 3.16
CA ARG A 129 15.02 -8.60 4.19
C ARG A 129 15.80 -8.00 5.36
N ARG A 130 16.77 -7.10 5.08
CA ARG A 130 17.60 -6.46 6.12
C ARG A 130 16.80 -5.59 7.08
N LEU A 131 15.64 -5.05 6.66
CA LEU A 131 14.79 -4.21 7.53
C LEU A 131 14.41 -4.89 8.86
N ILE A 132 14.25 -6.21 8.89
CA ILE A 132 13.93 -6.94 10.11
C ILE A 132 14.99 -6.68 11.19
N GLU A 133 16.27 -6.79 10.83
CA GLU A 133 17.39 -6.56 11.75
C GLU A 133 17.58 -5.06 12.02
N GLU A 134 17.60 -4.24 10.98
CA GLU A 134 17.80 -2.79 11.09
C GLU A 134 16.79 -2.13 12.02
N ARG A 135 15.54 -2.57 11.95
CA ARG A 135 14.43 -2.06 12.78
C ARG A 135 14.20 -2.89 14.03
N LYS A 136 14.98 -3.96 14.24
CA LYS A 136 14.83 -4.88 15.38
C LYS A 136 13.37 -5.33 15.52
N MET A 137 12.79 -5.80 14.42
CA MET A 137 11.39 -6.24 14.40
C MET A 137 11.23 -7.57 15.13
N THR A 138 10.14 -7.73 15.86
CA THR A 138 9.85 -8.89 16.70
C THR A 138 8.47 -9.48 16.38
N GLU A 139 8.16 -10.65 16.91
CA GLU A 139 6.86 -11.32 16.75
C GLU A 139 5.66 -10.55 17.34
N LYS A 140 5.92 -9.48 18.10
CA LYS A 140 4.88 -8.56 18.58
C LYS A 140 4.45 -7.55 17.55
N ASP A 141 5.36 -7.23 16.62
CA ASP A 141 5.15 -6.21 15.59
C ASP A 141 4.19 -6.72 14.49
N LEU A 142 3.70 -5.79 13.68
CA LEU A 142 2.87 -6.07 12.51
C LEU A 142 3.46 -5.35 11.30
N ILE A 143 3.59 -6.06 10.19
CA ILE A 143 4.05 -5.50 8.92
C ILE A 143 2.88 -5.40 7.95
N VAL A 144 2.67 -4.23 7.38
CA VAL A 144 1.74 -3.96 6.30
C VAL A 144 2.54 -3.65 5.04
N GLY A 145 2.71 -4.64 4.19
CA GLY A 145 3.33 -4.48 2.88
C GLY A 145 2.37 -3.84 1.89
N ILE A 146 2.80 -2.80 1.18
CA ILE A 146 1.97 -2.02 0.27
C ILE A 146 2.62 -2.03 -1.11
N SER A 147 1.93 -2.61 -2.10
CA SER A 147 2.38 -2.66 -3.49
C SER A 147 1.18 -2.77 -4.43
N ALA A 148 1.03 -1.83 -5.36
CA ALA A 148 -0.08 -1.84 -6.30
C ALA A 148 -0.04 -3.07 -7.22
N SER A 149 1.13 -3.40 -7.79
CA SER A 149 1.36 -4.63 -8.55
C SER A 149 1.29 -5.87 -7.67
N GLY A 150 1.73 -5.73 -6.41
CA GLY A 150 1.93 -6.84 -5.49
C GLY A 150 3.17 -7.70 -5.82
N GLU A 151 4.07 -7.18 -6.66
CA GLU A 151 5.28 -7.88 -7.12
C GLU A 151 6.57 -7.18 -6.72
N THR A 152 6.50 -6.05 -6.00
CA THR A 152 7.65 -5.25 -5.56
C THR A 152 8.66 -6.09 -4.78
N PRO A 153 9.89 -6.35 -5.32
CA PRO A 153 10.87 -7.24 -4.70
C PRO A 153 11.24 -6.83 -3.28
N PHE A 154 11.42 -5.53 -3.02
CA PHE A 154 11.70 -5.00 -1.70
C PHE A 154 10.65 -5.41 -0.65
N VAL A 155 9.36 -5.27 -0.98
CA VAL A 155 8.25 -5.64 -0.09
C VAL A 155 8.21 -7.15 0.10
N LEU A 156 8.34 -7.93 -0.98
CA LEU A 156 8.33 -9.38 -0.93
C LEU A 156 9.49 -9.94 -0.08
N GLY A 157 10.69 -9.35 -0.19
CA GLY A 157 11.84 -9.74 0.62
C GLY A 157 11.58 -9.54 2.12
N LEU A 158 10.97 -8.43 2.50
CA LEU A 158 10.57 -8.18 3.89
C LEU A 158 9.53 -9.19 4.37
N ILE A 159 8.47 -9.46 3.58
CA ILE A 159 7.42 -10.42 3.96
C ILE A 159 7.98 -11.83 4.15
N GLU A 160 8.93 -12.26 3.30
CA GLU A 160 9.62 -13.54 3.47
C GLU A 160 10.41 -13.61 4.79
N ALA A 161 11.19 -12.58 5.09
CA ALA A 161 11.95 -12.51 6.33
C ALA A 161 11.06 -12.43 7.58
N ALA A 162 9.92 -11.72 7.48
CA ALA A 162 8.92 -11.63 8.54
C ALA A 162 8.32 -13.00 8.89
N LYS A 163 7.97 -13.80 7.89
CA LYS A 163 7.45 -15.15 8.07
C LYS A 163 8.42 -16.06 8.82
N GLN A 164 9.72 -16.00 8.48
CA GLN A 164 10.75 -16.80 9.16
C GLN A 164 10.87 -16.47 10.66
N ARG A 165 10.37 -15.30 11.08
CA ARG A 165 10.39 -14.82 12.46
C ARG A 165 9.02 -14.77 13.13
N ASN A 166 8.01 -15.36 12.52
CA ASN A 166 6.63 -15.38 13.01
C ASN A 166 6.05 -13.97 13.26
N ILE A 167 6.50 -12.99 12.48
CA ILE A 167 5.94 -11.63 12.50
C ILE A 167 4.69 -11.62 11.62
N ARG A 168 3.58 -11.14 12.14
CA ARG A 168 2.32 -11.06 11.40
C ARG A 168 2.40 -10.11 10.21
N THR A 169 1.72 -10.46 9.12
CA THR A 169 1.80 -9.72 7.87
C THR A 169 0.43 -9.45 7.26
N ILE A 170 0.26 -8.22 6.79
CA ILE A 170 -0.85 -7.76 5.95
C ILE A 170 -0.26 -7.34 4.61
N GLY A 171 -0.97 -7.56 3.52
CA GLY A 171 -0.59 -7.06 2.19
C GLY A 171 -1.71 -6.24 1.58
N ILE A 172 -1.42 -5.04 1.12
CA ILE A 172 -2.34 -4.20 0.35
C ILE A 172 -1.89 -4.20 -1.11
N THR A 173 -2.75 -4.69 -2.00
CA THR A 173 -2.46 -4.79 -3.43
C THR A 173 -3.70 -4.53 -4.29
N ASN A 174 -3.47 -4.22 -5.57
CA ASN A 174 -4.54 -4.03 -6.56
C ASN A 174 -4.67 -5.20 -7.56
N ASN A 175 -3.84 -6.24 -7.39
CA ASN A 175 -3.86 -7.45 -8.21
C ASN A 175 -4.13 -8.69 -7.34
N PRO A 176 -5.23 -9.44 -7.59
CA PRO A 176 -5.64 -10.58 -6.76
C PRO A 176 -4.65 -11.75 -6.81
N GLU A 177 -4.05 -12.00 -7.96
CA GLU A 177 -3.11 -13.11 -8.18
C GLU A 177 -1.64 -12.73 -7.92
N SER A 178 -1.40 -11.64 -7.19
CA SER A 178 -0.05 -11.17 -6.93
C SER A 178 0.71 -12.03 -5.91
N ALA A 179 2.05 -11.99 -5.99
CA ALA A 179 2.91 -12.66 -5.03
C ALA A 179 2.67 -12.16 -3.60
N LEU A 180 2.42 -10.86 -3.42
CA LEU A 180 2.12 -10.27 -2.11
C LEU A 180 0.82 -10.86 -1.54
N ALA A 181 -0.27 -10.90 -2.33
CA ALA A 181 -1.55 -11.44 -1.88
C ALA A 181 -1.44 -12.91 -1.42
N ARG A 182 -0.64 -13.72 -2.13
CA ARG A 182 -0.39 -15.13 -1.77
C ARG A 182 0.58 -15.31 -0.60
N SER A 183 1.35 -14.28 -0.29
CA SER A 183 2.45 -14.40 0.68
C SER A 183 2.11 -13.93 2.08
N VAL A 184 1.09 -13.14 2.29
CA VAL A 184 0.73 -12.57 3.60
C VAL A 184 -0.34 -13.38 4.32
N GLU A 185 -0.48 -13.17 5.65
CA GLU A 185 -1.58 -13.77 6.42
C GLU A 185 -2.93 -13.15 6.06
N ILE A 186 -2.96 -11.83 5.87
CA ILE A 186 -4.20 -11.08 5.58
C ILE A 186 -4.00 -10.26 4.32
N PRO A 187 -4.44 -10.77 3.16
CA PRO A 187 -4.42 -10.00 1.92
C PRO A 187 -5.62 -9.03 1.87
N ILE A 188 -5.35 -7.76 1.61
CA ILE A 188 -6.36 -6.75 1.26
C ILE A 188 -6.18 -6.47 -0.23
N VAL A 189 -7.08 -6.99 -1.03
CA VAL A 189 -7.03 -6.86 -2.50
C VAL A 189 -8.11 -5.90 -2.95
N VAL A 190 -7.71 -4.76 -3.53
CA VAL A 190 -8.64 -3.74 -4.02
C VAL A 190 -8.49 -3.60 -5.53
N VAL A 191 -9.36 -4.23 -6.29
CA VAL A 191 -9.31 -4.23 -7.76
C VAL A 191 -9.96 -2.96 -8.31
N VAL A 192 -9.16 -1.97 -8.68
CA VAL A 192 -9.62 -0.68 -9.23
C VAL A 192 -9.66 -0.64 -10.76
N GLY A 193 -9.32 -1.76 -11.42
CA GLY A 193 -9.18 -1.82 -12.88
C GLY A 193 -7.94 -1.09 -13.40
N PRO A 194 -7.75 -1.08 -14.74
CA PRO A 194 -6.60 -0.42 -15.35
C PRO A 194 -6.64 1.09 -15.16
N GLU A 195 -5.47 1.70 -14.98
CA GLU A 195 -5.32 3.14 -14.82
C GLU A 195 -5.64 3.91 -16.11
N VAL A 196 -5.97 5.20 -15.99
CA VAL A 196 -6.17 6.09 -17.15
C VAL A 196 -4.90 6.15 -18.00
N ILE A 197 -3.73 6.15 -17.37
CA ILE A 197 -2.44 5.94 -18.02
C ILE A 197 -1.92 4.58 -17.55
N ALA A 198 -1.78 3.63 -18.45
CA ALA A 198 -1.35 2.27 -18.16
C ALA A 198 -0.08 2.25 -17.30
N GLY A 199 -0.06 1.46 -16.22
CA GLY A 199 1.07 1.37 -15.28
C GLY A 199 1.19 2.55 -14.30
N SER A 200 0.41 3.63 -14.44
CA SER A 200 0.51 4.80 -13.55
C SER A 200 -0.25 4.61 -12.23
N THR A 201 0.21 3.66 -11.43
CA THR A 201 -0.45 3.22 -10.18
C THR A 201 -0.48 4.27 -9.06
N ARG A 202 0.11 5.44 -9.26
CA ARG A 202 -0.05 6.59 -8.36
C ARG A 202 -1.48 7.16 -8.35
N MET A 203 -2.32 6.81 -9.32
CA MET A 203 -3.68 7.33 -9.52
C MET A 203 -4.72 6.51 -8.72
N LYS A 204 -5.56 5.69 -9.36
CA LYS A 204 -6.63 4.92 -8.70
C LYS A 204 -6.08 3.95 -7.65
N ALA A 205 -5.02 3.21 -7.98
CA ALA A 205 -4.39 2.29 -7.04
C ALA A 205 -3.88 3.01 -5.80
N GLY A 206 -3.16 4.14 -5.96
CA GLY A 206 -2.72 4.99 -4.86
C GLY A 206 -3.88 5.53 -4.03
N THR A 207 -4.96 5.99 -4.67
CA THR A 207 -6.18 6.45 -3.98
C THR A 207 -6.80 5.32 -3.15
N ALA A 208 -6.91 4.11 -3.70
CA ALA A 208 -7.41 2.95 -2.97
C ALA A 208 -6.54 2.62 -1.74
N GLN A 209 -5.21 2.61 -1.91
CA GLN A 209 -4.27 2.38 -0.81
C GLN A 209 -4.43 3.42 0.30
N LYS A 210 -4.56 4.70 -0.06
CA LYS A 210 -4.81 5.79 0.90
C LYS A 210 -6.10 5.56 1.69
N LEU A 211 -7.19 5.19 1.03
CA LEU A 211 -8.46 4.89 1.70
C LEU A 211 -8.33 3.71 2.67
N VAL A 212 -7.68 2.64 2.26
CA VAL A 212 -7.43 1.46 3.11
C VAL A 212 -6.58 1.82 4.32
N LEU A 213 -5.47 2.55 4.15
CA LEU A 213 -4.60 2.96 5.25
C LEU A 213 -5.35 3.81 6.27
N ASN A 214 -6.13 4.80 5.82
CA ASN A 214 -6.95 5.61 6.74
C ASN A 214 -8.01 4.78 7.47
N MET A 215 -8.64 3.79 6.81
CA MET A 215 -9.57 2.87 7.48
C MET A 215 -8.85 2.03 8.54
N LEU A 216 -7.65 1.50 8.24
CA LEU A 216 -6.85 0.70 9.16
C LEU A 216 -6.46 1.50 10.40
N SER A 217 -5.79 2.64 10.22
CA SER A 217 -5.28 3.46 11.32
C SER A 217 -6.42 4.04 12.16
N THR A 218 -7.39 4.70 11.54
CA THR A 218 -8.49 5.33 12.24
C THR A 218 -9.34 4.32 13.02
N THR A 219 -9.73 3.21 12.37
CA THR A 219 -10.56 2.19 13.06
C THR A 219 -9.78 1.53 14.19
N ALA A 220 -8.49 1.23 14.01
CA ALA A 220 -7.65 0.69 15.07
C ALA A 220 -7.55 1.67 16.26
N MET A 221 -7.35 2.96 16.00
CA MET A 221 -7.29 3.98 17.07
C MET A 221 -8.61 4.14 17.81
N VAL A 222 -9.75 4.08 17.13
CA VAL A 222 -11.09 4.02 17.77
C VAL A 222 -11.19 2.78 18.68
N ARG A 223 -10.79 1.61 18.20
CA ARG A 223 -10.79 0.33 18.97
C ARG A 223 -9.81 0.34 20.16
N LEU A 224 -8.80 1.18 20.11
CA LEU A 224 -7.82 1.41 21.17
C LEU A 224 -8.23 2.54 22.13
N SER A 225 -9.45 3.05 22.02
CA SER A 225 -9.98 4.14 22.85
C SER A 225 -9.15 5.42 22.75
N LYS A 226 -8.64 5.73 21.54
CA LYS A 226 -7.91 6.95 21.23
C LYS A 226 -8.78 8.06 20.64
N VAL A 227 -10.07 7.80 20.50
CA VAL A 227 -11.09 8.75 20.04
C VAL A 227 -12.27 8.69 21.02
N TYR A 228 -12.72 9.83 21.51
CA TYR A 228 -13.89 9.95 22.36
C TYR A 228 -14.95 10.80 21.68
N ASP A 229 -16.12 10.22 21.44
CA ASP A 229 -17.31 10.88 20.85
C ASP A 229 -16.95 11.86 19.70
N LEU A 230 -16.21 11.37 18.69
CA LEU A 230 -15.75 12.13 17.52
C LEU A 230 -14.76 13.28 17.84
N SER A 231 -14.35 13.47 19.08
CA SER A 231 -13.42 14.52 19.49
C SER A 231 -12.02 13.97 19.74
N LEU A 232 -11.02 14.60 19.12
CA LEU A 232 -9.61 14.38 19.39
C LEU A 232 -9.08 15.32 20.49
N ILE A 233 -9.85 16.37 20.83
CA ILE A 233 -9.44 17.44 21.75
C ILE A 233 -9.70 17.06 23.21
N HIS A 234 -10.63 16.17 23.49
CA HIS A 234 -11.07 15.83 24.84
C HIS A 234 -10.47 14.53 25.38
N ILE A 235 -9.43 14.02 24.73
CA ILE A 235 -8.65 12.88 25.21
C ILE A 235 -7.40 13.36 25.90
#